data_f04c95f3d99a35996d167befe26bb80f
#
_entry.id   f04c95f3d99a35996d167befe26bb80f
#
_cell.length_a   1.000
_cell.length_b   1.000
_cell.length_c   1.000
_cell.angle_alpha   90.00
_cell.angle_beta   90.00
_cell.angle_gamma   90.00
#
_symmetry.space_group_name_H-M   'P 1'
#
loop_
_entity.id
_entity.type
_entity.pdbx_description
1 polymer ?
#
loop_
_entity_poly.entity_id
_entity_poly.type
_entity_poly.pdbx_seq_one_letter_code
_entity_poly.pdbx_strand_id
1 'polypeptide(L)'
;MLTPAELVWLIAAVAKGDEAAFERLYAATRAKLFGVVLRILRRQDLAEEVIQEAYVKIWNSAGQFNPALASPITWMASIARNRAIDVVRKKSETSIEEEPAAMEVAADSPDPLARREMTEELKRLLECVGRLEPDRQKLVLLAYYNGWSREQLAAKFETPVNTVKTWLRRSMMDIRECLGL
;
A
#
# COMPACT_ATOMS: atom_id res chain seq x y z
N MET A 1 -9.15 11.05 -16.31
CA MET A 1 -8.16 10.42 -15.40
C MET A 1 -6.79 10.69 -15.98
N LEU A 2 -5.83 11.17 -15.17
CA LEU A 2 -4.49 11.48 -15.69
C LEU A 2 -3.74 10.20 -16.05
N THR A 3 -2.98 10.26 -17.14
CA THR A 3 -2.11 9.15 -17.59
C THR A 3 -0.86 9.06 -16.70
N PRO A 4 -0.18 7.91 -16.66
CA PRO A 4 1.10 7.78 -15.94
C PRO A 4 2.14 8.82 -16.37
N ALA A 5 2.21 9.15 -17.66
CA ALA A 5 3.14 10.16 -18.20
C ALA A 5 2.83 11.57 -17.66
N GLU A 6 1.55 11.95 -17.60
CA GLU A 6 1.12 13.22 -17.01
C GLU A 6 1.46 13.30 -15.50
N LEU A 7 1.30 12.20 -14.78
CA LEU A 7 1.69 12.15 -13.36
C LEU A 7 3.20 12.29 -13.16
N VAL A 8 4.02 11.66 -14.03
CA VAL A 8 5.48 11.85 -14.02
C VAL A 8 5.84 13.31 -14.24
N TRP A 9 5.20 13.96 -15.22
CA TRP A 9 5.43 15.37 -15.49
C TRP A 9 5.04 16.26 -14.30
N LEU A 10 3.87 16.00 -13.67
CA LEU A 10 3.43 16.75 -12.48
C LEU A 10 4.43 16.60 -11.31
N ILE A 11 4.91 15.38 -11.04
CA ILE A 11 5.91 15.16 -9.98
C ILE A 11 7.22 15.92 -10.28
N ALA A 12 7.65 15.95 -11.54
CA ALA A 12 8.84 16.68 -11.95
C ALA A 12 8.67 18.20 -11.79
N ALA A 13 7.45 18.74 -12.02
CA ALA A 13 7.13 20.13 -11.77
C ALA A 13 7.07 20.46 -10.26
N VAL A 14 6.46 19.58 -9.47
CA VAL A 14 6.42 19.66 -7.99
C VAL A 14 7.85 19.68 -7.42
N ALA A 15 8.76 18.88 -7.96
CA ALA A 15 10.18 18.87 -7.56
C ALA A 15 10.89 20.22 -7.76
N LYS A 16 10.34 21.09 -8.62
CA LYS A 16 10.81 22.47 -8.87
C LYS A 16 10.04 23.53 -8.06
N GLY A 17 9.12 23.09 -7.17
CA GLY A 17 8.33 23.98 -6.35
C GLY A 17 7.05 24.53 -7.01
N ASP A 18 6.55 23.87 -8.06
CA ASP A 18 5.32 24.30 -8.74
C ASP A 18 4.08 23.86 -7.92
N GLU A 19 3.46 24.84 -7.23
CA GLU A 19 2.28 24.66 -6.41
C GLU A 19 1.03 24.28 -7.23
N ALA A 20 0.87 24.82 -8.44
CA ALA A 20 -0.26 24.49 -9.29
C ALA A 20 -0.18 23.05 -9.80
N ALA A 21 1.02 22.55 -10.09
CA ALA A 21 1.26 21.16 -10.42
C ALA A 21 0.94 20.25 -9.21
N PHE A 22 1.26 20.69 -7.99
CA PHE A 22 0.95 19.94 -6.78
C PHE A 22 -0.57 19.85 -6.52
N GLU A 23 -1.31 20.95 -6.68
CA GLU A 23 -2.75 20.97 -6.57
C GLU A 23 -3.40 19.98 -7.54
N ARG A 24 -2.95 19.96 -8.80
CA ARG A 24 -3.44 19.01 -9.81
C ARG A 24 -3.08 17.57 -9.46
N LEU A 25 -1.87 17.32 -8.97
CA LEU A 25 -1.42 16.00 -8.51
C LEU A 25 -2.29 15.52 -7.35
N TYR A 26 -2.52 16.38 -6.36
CA TYR A 26 -3.38 16.12 -5.22
C TYR A 26 -4.81 15.76 -5.65
N ALA A 27 -5.45 16.60 -6.44
CA ALA A 27 -6.81 16.38 -6.92
C ALA A 27 -6.96 15.05 -7.69
N ALA A 28 -5.96 14.69 -8.50
CA ALA A 28 -6.00 13.48 -9.32
C ALA A 28 -5.78 12.19 -8.53
N THR A 29 -5.07 12.24 -7.40
CA THR A 29 -4.55 11.02 -6.74
C THR A 29 -5.07 10.83 -5.31
N ARG A 30 -5.62 11.89 -4.65
CA ARG A 30 -6.07 11.86 -3.26
C ARG A 30 -7.02 10.70 -2.97
N ALA A 31 -8.04 10.48 -3.78
CA ALA A 31 -9.03 9.44 -3.54
C ALA A 31 -8.41 8.04 -3.50
N LYS A 32 -7.46 7.76 -4.39
CA LYS A 32 -6.75 6.47 -4.43
C LYS A 32 -5.86 6.27 -3.21
N LEU A 33 -5.07 7.29 -2.85
CA LEU A 33 -4.17 7.21 -1.70
C LEU A 33 -4.95 7.14 -0.39
N PHE A 34 -6.04 7.89 -0.27
CA PHE A 34 -6.95 7.84 0.86
C PHE A 34 -7.53 6.44 1.05
N GLY A 35 -7.97 5.78 -0.02
CA GLY A 35 -8.47 4.40 0.05
C GLY A 35 -7.41 3.41 0.58
N VAL A 36 -6.13 3.59 0.21
CA VAL A 36 -5.03 2.77 0.75
C VAL A 36 -4.86 2.99 2.26
N VAL A 37 -4.83 4.25 2.69
CA VAL A 37 -4.64 4.63 4.09
C VAL A 37 -5.84 4.22 4.96
N LEU A 38 -7.06 4.48 4.50
CA LEU A 38 -8.28 4.13 5.22
C LEU A 38 -8.40 2.62 5.46
N ARG A 39 -7.98 1.80 4.52
CA ARG A 39 -7.96 0.34 4.67
C ARG A 39 -7.05 -0.11 5.79
N ILE A 40 -5.91 0.57 5.99
CA ILE A 40 -4.93 0.24 7.04
C ILE A 40 -5.41 0.76 8.40
N LEU A 41 -5.85 2.02 8.46
CA LEU A 41 -6.20 2.69 9.72
C LEU A 41 -7.62 2.41 10.20
N ARG A 42 -8.56 2.16 9.26
CA ARG A 42 -10.00 1.92 9.49
C ARG A 42 -10.71 3.02 10.29
N ARG A 43 -10.11 4.18 10.35
CA ARG A 43 -10.62 5.39 10.97
C ARG A 43 -10.44 6.54 9.98
N GLN A 44 -11.54 7.20 9.67
CA GLN A 44 -11.57 8.27 8.66
C GLN A 44 -10.77 9.49 9.12
N ASP A 45 -10.94 9.90 10.38
CA ASP A 45 -10.23 11.03 10.98
C ASP A 45 -8.70 10.86 10.89
N LEU A 46 -8.18 9.71 11.30
CA LEU A 46 -6.75 9.39 11.20
C LEU A 46 -6.30 9.26 9.74
N ALA A 47 -7.15 8.75 8.86
CA ALA A 47 -6.81 8.63 7.45
C ALA A 47 -6.67 9.99 6.77
N GLU A 48 -7.50 10.97 7.15
CA GLU A 48 -7.40 12.35 6.65
C GLU A 48 -6.12 13.02 7.11
N GLU A 49 -5.74 12.87 8.38
CA GLU A 49 -4.48 13.38 8.93
C GLU A 49 -3.26 12.76 8.22
N VAL A 50 -3.24 11.44 8.10
CA VAL A 50 -2.14 10.71 7.46
C VAL A 50 -2.01 11.07 5.98
N ILE A 51 -3.11 11.31 5.27
CA ILE A 51 -3.06 11.76 3.88
C ILE A 51 -2.42 13.14 3.76
N GLN A 52 -2.74 14.07 4.64
CA GLN A 52 -2.10 15.40 4.63
C GLN A 52 -0.59 15.28 4.84
N GLU A 53 -0.16 14.52 5.85
CA GLU A 53 1.26 14.27 6.10
C GLU A 53 1.95 13.56 4.94
N ALA A 54 1.27 12.60 4.30
CA ALA A 54 1.81 11.91 3.13
C ALA A 54 2.03 12.86 1.97
N TYR A 55 1.13 13.82 1.71
CA TYR A 55 1.32 14.80 0.66
C TYR A 55 2.42 15.82 0.96
N VAL A 56 2.59 16.21 2.23
CA VAL A 56 3.77 17.00 2.64
C VAL A 56 5.06 16.23 2.35
N LYS A 57 5.08 14.92 2.63
CA LYS A 57 6.23 14.06 2.33
C LYS A 57 6.45 13.90 0.83
N ILE A 58 5.38 13.77 0.03
CA ILE A 58 5.45 13.70 -1.44
C ILE A 58 6.05 14.99 -1.99
N TRP A 59 5.59 16.15 -1.52
CA TRP A 59 6.16 17.46 -1.89
C TRP A 59 7.67 17.52 -1.64
N ASN A 60 8.08 17.21 -0.41
CA ASN A 60 9.48 17.27 0.00
C ASN A 60 10.38 16.22 -0.70
N SER A 61 9.80 15.14 -1.18
CA SER A 61 10.53 14.00 -1.78
C SER A 61 10.38 13.92 -3.30
N ALA A 62 9.65 14.84 -3.93
CA ALA A 62 9.35 14.79 -5.37
C ALA A 62 10.62 14.71 -6.24
N GLY A 63 11.71 15.38 -5.83
CA GLY A 63 13.00 15.33 -6.52
C GLY A 63 13.72 13.98 -6.44
N GLN A 64 13.27 13.08 -5.55
CA GLN A 64 13.83 11.72 -5.41
C GLN A 64 13.07 10.69 -6.23
N PHE A 65 11.96 11.08 -6.84
CA PHE A 65 11.16 10.15 -7.65
C PHE A 65 11.94 9.72 -8.91
N ASN A 66 12.01 8.41 -9.11
CA ASN A 66 12.64 7.84 -10.30
C ASN A 66 11.61 6.96 -11.05
N PRO A 67 11.15 7.40 -12.24
CA PRO A 67 10.16 6.66 -13.03
C PRO A 67 10.65 5.31 -13.57
N ALA A 68 11.96 5.06 -13.56
CA ALA A 68 12.53 3.77 -13.93
C ALA A 68 12.36 2.71 -12.83
N LEU A 69 12.16 3.13 -11.57
CA LEU A 69 12.05 2.23 -10.42
C LEU A 69 10.61 1.93 -10.01
N ALA A 70 9.69 2.88 -10.21
CA ALA A 70 8.31 2.71 -9.81
C ALA A 70 7.38 3.62 -10.63
N SER A 71 6.12 3.20 -10.79
CA SER A 71 5.09 4.09 -11.30
C SER A 71 4.80 5.24 -10.32
N PRO A 72 4.33 6.41 -10.80
CA PRO A 72 3.97 7.54 -9.94
C PRO A 72 3.04 7.17 -8.80
N ILE A 73 1.96 6.46 -9.11
CA ILE A 73 0.97 6.03 -8.11
C ILE A 73 1.58 5.06 -7.10
N THR A 74 2.39 4.10 -7.55
CA THR A 74 3.05 3.14 -6.65
C THR A 74 4.01 3.84 -5.69
N TRP A 75 4.77 4.82 -6.17
CA TRP A 75 5.68 5.61 -5.34
C TRP A 75 4.93 6.41 -4.28
N MET A 76 3.90 7.18 -4.68
CA MET A 76 3.07 7.95 -3.74
C MET A 76 2.32 7.04 -2.76
N ALA A 77 1.75 5.94 -3.23
CA ALA A 77 1.06 4.97 -2.38
C ALA A 77 1.99 4.33 -1.35
N SER A 78 3.27 4.10 -1.68
CA SER A 78 4.25 3.58 -0.72
C SER A 78 4.51 4.57 0.41
N ILE A 79 4.58 5.87 0.11
CA ILE A 79 4.75 6.94 1.11
C ILE A 79 3.53 6.97 2.06
N ALA A 80 2.33 7.02 1.49
CA ALA A 80 1.09 7.06 2.26
C ALA A 80 0.90 5.80 3.12
N ARG A 81 1.15 4.62 2.54
CA ARG A 81 1.08 3.33 3.22
C ARG A 81 2.07 3.25 4.40
N ASN A 82 3.33 3.62 4.17
CA ASN A 82 4.35 3.58 5.22
C ASN A 82 3.96 4.49 6.38
N ARG A 83 3.43 5.69 6.09
CA ARG A 83 2.95 6.61 7.12
C ARG A 83 1.79 6.01 7.93
N ALA A 84 0.83 5.37 7.27
CA ALA A 84 -0.28 4.69 7.93
C ALA A 84 0.20 3.55 8.86
N ILE A 85 1.16 2.75 8.41
CA ILE A 85 1.77 1.68 9.22
C ILE A 85 2.50 2.26 10.44
N ASP A 86 3.22 3.37 10.28
CA ASP A 86 3.90 4.03 11.40
C ASP A 86 2.92 4.51 12.48
N VAL A 87 1.74 5.00 12.09
CA VAL A 87 0.68 5.40 13.02
C VAL A 87 0.14 4.18 13.78
N VAL A 88 -0.14 3.06 13.08
CA VAL A 88 -0.59 1.81 13.73
C VAL A 88 0.46 1.31 14.72
N ARG A 89 1.73 1.31 14.33
CA ARG A 89 2.83 0.84 15.19
C ARG A 89 2.97 1.69 16.46
N LYS A 90 2.95 3.02 16.35
CA LYS A 90 3.01 3.92 17.51
C LYS A 90 1.85 3.69 18.47
N LYS A 91 0.65 3.45 17.93
CA LYS A 91 -0.53 3.17 18.74
C LYS A 91 -0.42 1.85 19.49
N SER A 92 0.14 0.81 18.85
CA SER A 92 0.42 -0.49 19.46
C SER A 92 1.47 -0.42 20.58
N GLU A 93 2.44 0.50 20.48
CA GLU A 93 3.46 0.72 21.53
C GLU A 93 2.91 1.48 22.74
N THR A 94 1.84 2.30 22.55
CA THR A 94 1.24 3.12 23.62
C THR A 94 0.04 2.45 24.28
N SER A 95 -0.58 1.46 23.65
CA SER A 95 -1.75 0.76 24.17
C SER A 95 -1.37 -0.66 24.59
N ILE A 96 -1.00 -0.83 25.87
CA ILE A 96 -0.77 -2.14 26.47
C ILE A 96 -2.10 -2.91 26.69
N GLU A 97 -3.27 -2.30 26.45
CA GLU A 97 -4.59 -2.85 26.85
C GLU A 97 -5.67 -2.92 25.75
N GLU A 98 -5.41 -2.58 24.52
CA GLU A 98 -6.38 -2.91 23.47
C GLU A 98 -5.80 -4.02 22.60
N GLU A 99 -6.32 -5.25 22.78
CA GLU A 99 -6.16 -6.31 21.78
C GLU A 99 -6.44 -5.71 20.41
N PRO A 100 -5.53 -5.89 19.43
CA PRO A 100 -5.85 -5.58 18.06
C PRO A 100 -7.11 -6.42 17.75
N ALA A 101 -8.25 -5.75 17.58
CA ALA A 101 -9.49 -6.42 17.23
C ALA A 101 -9.14 -7.47 16.18
N ALA A 102 -9.34 -8.73 16.55
CA ALA A 102 -9.07 -9.87 15.69
C ALA A 102 -9.97 -9.67 14.47
N MET A 103 -9.38 -9.03 13.47
CA MET A 103 -10.08 -8.75 12.26
C MET A 103 -10.12 -10.02 11.48
N GLU A 104 -11.27 -10.68 11.56
CA GLU A 104 -11.65 -11.56 10.47
C GLU A 104 -11.27 -10.85 9.17
N VAL A 105 -10.35 -11.47 8.45
CA VAL A 105 -10.17 -11.17 7.04
C VAL A 105 -11.52 -11.53 6.44
N ALA A 106 -12.45 -10.58 6.47
CA ALA A 106 -13.52 -10.65 5.50
C ALA A 106 -12.79 -10.77 4.18
N ALA A 107 -12.83 -11.97 3.63
CA ALA A 107 -12.53 -12.17 2.24
C ALA A 107 -13.63 -11.41 1.48
N ASP A 108 -13.56 -10.07 1.54
CA ASP A 108 -14.23 -9.25 0.59
C ASP A 108 -13.57 -9.58 -0.74
N SER A 109 -14.12 -10.63 -1.33
CA SER A 109 -14.01 -10.83 -2.76
C SER A 109 -14.36 -9.48 -3.37
N PRO A 110 -13.48 -8.90 -4.19
CA PRO A 110 -13.78 -7.61 -4.82
C PRO A 110 -15.16 -7.70 -5.43
N ASP A 111 -15.99 -6.70 -5.13
CA ASP A 111 -17.34 -6.54 -5.68
C ASP A 111 -17.36 -6.99 -7.15
N PRO A 112 -18.31 -7.81 -7.58
CA PRO A 112 -18.42 -8.25 -8.98
C PRO A 112 -18.39 -7.10 -10.00
N LEU A 113 -18.83 -5.90 -9.59
CA LEU A 113 -18.72 -4.66 -10.39
C LEU A 113 -17.27 -4.16 -10.46
N ALA A 114 -16.51 -4.20 -9.37
CA ALA A 114 -15.10 -3.85 -9.35
C ALA A 114 -14.24 -4.82 -10.19
N ARG A 115 -14.64 -6.09 -10.32
CA ARG A 115 -13.99 -7.06 -11.22
C ARG A 115 -14.08 -6.70 -12.70
N ARG A 116 -15.12 -5.99 -13.13
CA ARG A 116 -15.29 -5.60 -14.55
C ARG A 116 -14.37 -4.46 -14.98
N GLU A 117 -13.89 -3.66 -14.04
CA GLU A 117 -12.97 -2.53 -14.29
C GLU A 117 -11.50 -2.86 -13.97
N MET A 118 -11.19 -4.09 -13.61
CA MET A 118 -9.81 -4.50 -13.32
C MET A 118 -8.97 -4.47 -14.60
N THR A 119 -7.81 -3.81 -14.50
CA THR A 119 -6.82 -3.86 -15.58
C THR A 119 -6.30 -5.29 -15.74
N GLU A 120 -5.89 -5.66 -16.96
CA GLU A 120 -5.29 -6.98 -17.24
C GLU A 120 -4.06 -7.26 -16.34
N GLU A 121 -3.29 -6.21 -16.03
CA GLU A 121 -2.15 -6.30 -15.11
C GLU A 121 -2.58 -6.72 -13.69
N LEU A 122 -3.68 -6.16 -13.18
CA LEU A 122 -4.21 -6.52 -11.88
C LEU A 122 -4.76 -7.94 -11.86
N LYS A 123 -5.42 -8.38 -12.92
CA LYS A 123 -5.88 -9.78 -13.07
C LYS A 123 -4.70 -10.74 -13.02
N ARG A 124 -3.64 -10.48 -13.80
CA ARG A 124 -2.41 -11.29 -13.79
C ARG A 124 -1.75 -11.32 -12.41
N LEU A 125 -1.70 -10.18 -11.70
CA LEU A 125 -1.17 -10.15 -10.33
C LEU A 125 -1.98 -11.03 -9.39
N LEU A 126 -3.32 -10.95 -9.44
CA LEU A 126 -4.19 -11.77 -8.60
C LEU A 126 -4.08 -13.27 -8.92
N GLU A 127 -3.92 -13.62 -10.19
CA GLU A 127 -3.65 -15.00 -10.60
C GLU A 127 -2.32 -15.51 -10.03
N CYS A 128 -1.26 -14.69 -10.11
CA CYS A 128 0.04 -15.04 -9.54
C CYS A 128 0.02 -15.17 -8.01
N VAL A 129 -0.71 -14.29 -7.32
CA VAL A 129 -0.94 -14.40 -5.88
C VAL A 129 -1.73 -15.67 -5.56
N GLY A 130 -2.75 -16.01 -6.38
CA GLY A 130 -3.57 -17.22 -6.24
C GLY A 130 -2.80 -18.54 -6.42
N ARG A 131 -1.61 -18.51 -7.03
CA ARG A 131 -0.72 -19.71 -7.18
C ARG A 131 0.11 -19.99 -5.93
N LEU A 132 0.20 -19.04 -5.00
CA LEU A 132 0.89 -19.27 -3.73
C LEU A 132 0.09 -20.26 -2.86
N GLU A 133 0.79 -20.97 -1.98
CA GLU A 133 0.14 -21.75 -0.92
C GLU A 133 -0.80 -20.87 -0.10
N PRO A 134 -1.95 -21.40 0.40
CA PRO A 134 -2.97 -20.60 1.09
C PRO A 134 -2.44 -19.72 2.23
N ASP A 135 -1.55 -20.24 3.06
CA ASP A 135 -0.96 -19.49 4.17
C ASP A 135 -0.03 -18.38 3.66
N ARG A 136 0.72 -18.63 2.58
CA ARG A 136 1.58 -17.63 1.93
C ARG A 136 0.76 -16.54 1.25
N GLN A 137 -0.33 -16.91 0.60
CA GLN A 137 -1.28 -15.98 0.00
C GLN A 137 -1.86 -15.05 1.08
N LYS A 138 -2.35 -15.63 2.18
CA LYS A 138 -2.90 -14.88 3.32
C LYS A 138 -1.85 -13.97 3.95
N LEU A 139 -0.63 -14.47 4.14
CA LEU A 139 0.50 -13.70 4.66
C LEU A 139 0.80 -12.46 3.80
N VAL A 140 0.88 -12.62 2.48
CA VAL A 140 1.13 -11.52 1.53
C VAL A 140 0.00 -10.50 1.56
N LEU A 141 -1.25 -10.94 1.56
CA LEU A 141 -2.41 -10.05 1.63
C LEU A 141 -2.44 -9.25 2.95
N LEU A 142 -2.21 -9.90 4.08
CA LEU A 142 -2.14 -9.22 5.37
C LEU A 142 -1.00 -8.19 5.40
N ALA A 143 0.19 -8.56 4.91
CA ALA A 143 1.35 -7.67 4.92
C ALA A 143 1.17 -6.46 3.99
N TYR A 144 0.81 -6.70 2.73
CA TYR A 144 0.89 -5.67 1.68
C TYR A 144 -0.45 -4.98 1.41
N TYR A 145 -1.57 -5.68 1.60
CA TYR A 145 -2.89 -5.11 1.38
C TYR A 145 -3.48 -4.51 2.67
N ASN A 146 -3.35 -5.20 3.81
CA ASN A 146 -3.87 -4.77 5.12
C ASN A 146 -2.83 -4.01 5.97
N GLY A 147 -1.55 -4.01 5.60
CA GLY A 147 -0.51 -3.25 6.29
C GLY A 147 -0.05 -3.83 7.62
N TRP A 148 -0.26 -5.14 7.86
CA TRP A 148 0.19 -5.80 9.09
C TRP A 148 1.70 -5.75 9.25
N SER A 149 2.16 -5.53 10.49
CA SER A 149 3.57 -5.61 10.84
C SER A 149 4.06 -7.07 10.83
N ARG A 150 5.37 -7.25 10.79
CA ARG A 150 5.97 -8.59 10.83
C ARG A 150 5.72 -9.28 12.16
N GLU A 151 5.65 -8.52 13.23
CA GLU A 151 5.35 -8.97 14.59
C GLU A 151 3.90 -9.46 14.68
N GLN A 152 2.95 -8.71 14.14
CA GLN A 152 1.53 -9.12 14.05
C GLN A 152 1.37 -10.39 13.22
N LEU A 153 2.08 -10.49 12.10
CA LEU A 153 2.08 -11.69 11.27
C LEU A 153 2.71 -12.89 11.99
N ALA A 154 3.80 -12.67 12.72
CA ALA A 154 4.46 -13.70 13.51
C ALA A 154 3.52 -14.26 14.58
N ALA A 155 2.80 -13.41 15.28
CA ALA A 155 1.78 -13.80 16.26
C ALA A 155 0.62 -14.57 15.60
N LYS A 156 0.11 -14.06 14.45
CA LYS A 156 -1.02 -14.68 13.73
C LYS A 156 -0.71 -16.07 13.19
N PHE A 157 0.49 -16.28 12.68
CA PHE A 157 0.93 -17.55 12.09
C PHE A 157 1.74 -18.41 13.06
N GLU A 158 1.81 -18.02 14.34
CA GLU A 158 2.54 -18.72 15.40
C GLU A 158 3.96 -19.11 14.99
N THR A 159 4.67 -18.14 14.37
CA THR A 159 5.97 -18.39 13.75
C THR A 159 6.93 -17.23 14.06
N PRO A 160 8.26 -17.49 14.15
CA PRO A 160 9.24 -16.45 14.39
C PRO A 160 9.23 -15.34 13.33
N VAL A 161 9.48 -14.09 13.73
CA VAL A 161 9.53 -12.91 12.83
C VAL A 161 10.50 -13.13 11.66
N ASN A 162 11.63 -13.79 11.90
CA ASN A 162 12.61 -14.10 10.84
C ASN A 162 12.06 -15.07 9.79
N THR A 163 11.21 -16.00 10.21
CA THR A 163 10.50 -16.90 9.30
C THR A 163 9.50 -16.13 8.44
N VAL A 164 8.73 -15.21 9.05
CA VAL A 164 7.83 -14.30 8.32
C VAL A 164 8.59 -13.50 7.26
N LYS A 165 9.75 -12.92 7.60
CA LYS A 165 10.60 -12.20 6.63
C LYS A 165 11.00 -13.10 5.44
N THR A 166 11.39 -14.33 5.72
CA THR A 166 11.79 -15.29 4.70
C THR A 166 10.62 -15.69 3.82
N TRP A 167 9.46 -15.95 4.42
CA TRP A 167 8.24 -16.28 3.70
C TRP A 167 7.76 -15.15 2.80
N LEU A 168 7.71 -13.92 3.30
CA LEU A 168 7.37 -12.75 2.49
C LEU A 168 8.33 -12.58 1.31
N ARG A 169 9.65 -12.68 1.56
CA ARG A 169 10.65 -12.57 0.50
C ARG A 169 10.46 -13.62 -0.59
N ARG A 170 10.30 -14.90 -0.21
CA ARG A 170 10.08 -16.01 -1.17
C ARG A 170 8.79 -15.80 -1.95
N SER A 171 7.68 -15.50 -1.28
CA SER A 171 6.40 -15.25 -1.94
C SER A 171 6.48 -14.09 -2.95
N MET A 172 7.23 -13.02 -2.62
CA MET A 172 7.44 -11.92 -3.57
C MET A 172 8.31 -12.32 -4.76
N MET A 173 9.28 -13.21 -4.56
CA MET A 173 10.08 -13.77 -5.67
C MET A 173 9.21 -14.63 -6.59
N ASP A 174 8.39 -15.53 -6.03
CA ASP A 174 7.47 -16.38 -6.78
C ASP A 174 6.46 -15.56 -7.59
N ILE A 175 5.90 -14.48 -7.00
CA ILE A 175 5.00 -13.55 -7.70
C ILE A 175 5.73 -12.85 -8.85
N ARG A 176 6.95 -12.35 -8.63
CA ARG A 176 7.74 -11.67 -9.67
C ARG A 176 8.05 -12.61 -10.84
N GLU A 177 8.49 -13.82 -10.55
CA GLU A 177 8.75 -14.85 -11.54
C GLU A 177 7.48 -15.19 -12.35
N CYS A 178 6.34 -15.34 -11.68
CA CYS A 178 5.05 -15.57 -12.32
C CYS A 178 4.65 -14.42 -13.25
N LEU A 179 4.96 -13.17 -12.88
CA LEU A 179 4.69 -11.98 -13.69
C LEU A 179 5.68 -11.78 -14.84
N GLY A 180 6.81 -12.52 -14.84
CA GLY A 180 7.88 -12.37 -15.82
C GLY A 180 8.76 -11.12 -15.59
N LEU A 181 8.96 -10.73 -14.30
CA LEU A 181 9.71 -9.55 -13.87
C LEU A 181 11.06 -9.93 -13.26
#